data_dffa172db7ed2d58be9e8e40322128c3
#
_entry.id   dffa172db7ed2d58be9e8e40322128c3
#
_cell.length_a   1.000
_cell.length_b   1.000
_cell.length_c   1.000
_cell.angle_alpha   90.00
_cell.angle_beta   90.00
_cell.angle_gamma   90.00
#
_symmetry.space_group_name_H-M   'P 1'
#
loop_
_entity.id
_entity.type
_entity.pdbx_description
1 polymer ?
#
loop_
_entity_poly.entity_id
_entity_poly.type
_entity_poly.pdbx_seq_one_letter_code
_entity_poly.pdbx_strand_id
1 'polypeptide(L)'
;MVDDPYTLAVIDFSSQSQFTDEKRIIVGTPALTGGDLLEVWRTNEIPENGNFGEIQYRTTSTLVFGQLLMSSDSGDMESLTHAIYQQISQLQHELSYEKMIRVWNYLPWINRHDDGLERYQSFCVGRHQAIDTSLGYESHLPAATAIGTHDNHVLV
;
A
#
# COMPACT_ATOMS: atom_id res chain seq x y z
N MET A 1 -15.23 -18.14 -0.23
CA MET A 1 -15.01 -16.74 -0.68
C MET A 1 -13.51 -16.39 -0.75
N VAL A 2 -12.75 -16.60 0.30
CA VAL A 2 -11.30 -16.30 0.29
C VAL A 2 -10.52 -17.14 -0.71
N ASP A 3 -10.89 -18.40 -0.88
CA ASP A 3 -10.25 -19.36 -1.81
C ASP A 3 -10.86 -19.38 -3.23
N ASP A 4 -11.71 -18.41 -3.53
CA ASP A 4 -12.31 -18.28 -4.86
C ASP A 4 -11.20 -17.85 -5.86
N PRO A 5 -11.09 -18.50 -7.04
CA PRO A 5 -10.08 -18.16 -8.04
C PRO A 5 -10.20 -16.73 -8.58
N TYR A 6 -11.36 -16.12 -8.48
CA TYR A 6 -11.62 -14.73 -8.87
C TYR A 6 -11.32 -13.70 -7.78
N THR A 7 -10.79 -14.13 -6.64
CA THR A 7 -10.38 -13.20 -5.57
C THR A 7 -9.14 -12.42 -6.01
N LEU A 8 -9.22 -11.10 -6.06
CA LEU A 8 -8.12 -10.21 -6.36
C LEU A 8 -7.28 -9.93 -5.11
N ALA A 9 -7.95 -9.58 -4.00
CA ALA A 9 -7.31 -9.27 -2.74
C ALA A 9 -8.18 -9.65 -1.54
N VAL A 10 -7.52 -9.96 -0.43
CA VAL A 10 -8.13 -10.15 0.88
C VAL A 10 -7.40 -9.26 1.87
N ILE A 11 -8.12 -8.34 2.49
CA ILE A 11 -7.59 -7.45 3.52
C ILE A 11 -8.15 -7.93 4.87
N ASP A 12 -7.24 -8.30 5.76
CA ASP A 12 -7.54 -8.84 7.08
C ASP A 12 -7.08 -7.83 8.13
N PHE A 13 -7.99 -7.34 8.94
CA PHE A 13 -7.69 -6.32 9.95
C PHE A 13 -7.35 -6.98 11.28
N SER A 14 -6.11 -6.85 11.73
CA SER A 14 -5.54 -7.51 12.90
C SER A 14 -4.67 -6.58 13.73
N SER A 15 -3.93 -7.12 14.70
CA SER A 15 -3.08 -6.34 15.60
C SER A 15 -1.72 -5.96 15.03
N GLN A 16 -1.24 -6.65 13.99
CA GLN A 16 0.07 -6.41 13.37
C GLN A 16 0.00 -6.61 11.86
N SER A 17 0.64 -5.70 11.12
CA SER A 17 0.73 -5.80 9.66
C SER A 17 1.71 -6.92 9.28
N GLN A 18 1.30 -7.76 8.34
CA GLN A 18 2.16 -8.80 7.76
C GLN A 18 1.65 -9.26 6.39
N PHE A 19 2.55 -9.75 5.56
CA PHE A 19 2.20 -10.53 4.38
C PHE A 19 1.95 -11.99 4.75
N THR A 20 0.97 -12.58 4.08
CA THR A 20 0.73 -14.02 4.15
C THR A 20 0.92 -14.70 2.79
N ASP A 21 0.44 -14.08 1.73
CA ASP A 21 0.60 -14.49 0.33
C ASP A 21 0.27 -13.30 -0.59
N GLU A 22 0.41 -13.46 -1.91
CA GLU A 22 0.18 -12.39 -2.90
C GLU A 22 -1.27 -11.86 -2.93
N LYS A 23 -2.19 -12.62 -2.36
CA LYS A 23 -3.61 -12.33 -2.31
C LYS A 23 -4.04 -11.71 -0.98
N ARG A 24 -3.40 -12.09 0.13
CA ARG A 24 -3.83 -11.73 1.48
C ARG A 24 -2.82 -10.88 2.19
N ILE A 25 -3.27 -9.74 2.66
CA ILE A 25 -2.51 -8.85 3.51
C ILE A 25 -3.22 -8.67 4.85
N ILE A 26 -2.45 -8.66 5.93
CA ILE A 26 -2.94 -8.33 7.26
C ILE A 26 -2.54 -6.89 7.57
N VAL A 27 -3.52 -6.09 7.94
CA VAL A 27 -3.35 -4.67 8.30
C VAL A 27 -3.38 -4.54 9.83
N GLY A 28 -2.38 -3.89 10.40
CA GLY A 28 -2.24 -3.66 11.84
C GLY A 28 -3.23 -2.65 12.44
N THR A 29 -4.51 -2.80 12.12
CA THR A 29 -5.60 -1.97 12.63
C THR A 29 -6.76 -2.86 13.09
N PRO A 30 -6.74 -3.36 14.33
CA PRO A 30 -7.77 -4.26 14.81
C PRO A 30 -9.14 -3.60 14.87
N ALA A 31 -10.18 -4.37 14.60
CA ALA A 31 -11.55 -3.91 14.66
C ALA A 31 -11.94 -3.47 16.09
N LEU A 32 -12.59 -2.32 16.25
CA LEU A 32 -12.97 -1.75 17.55
C LEU A 32 -14.05 -2.55 18.27
N THR A 33 -14.88 -3.28 17.53
CA THR A 33 -16.07 -3.96 18.07
C THR A 33 -15.84 -5.44 18.36
N GLY A 34 -14.62 -5.94 18.22
CA GLY A 34 -14.27 -7.35 18.41
C GLY A 34 -14.88 -8.25 17.33
N GLY A 35 -14.08 -9.12 16.78
CA GLY A 35 -14.40 -10.02 15.67
C GLY A 35 -13.48 -9.79 14.48
N ASP A 36 -13.28 -10.83 13.70
CA ASP A 36 -12.45 -10.76 12.50
C ASP A 36 -13.19 -9.99 11.41
N LEU A 37 -12.56 -8.96 10.89
CA LEU A 37 -13.05 -8.19 9.75
C LEU A 37 -12.20 -8.51 8.52
N LEU A 38 -12.84 -9.01 7.48
CA LEU A 38 -12.22 -9.28 6.20
C LEU A 38 -12.88 -8.43 5.11
N GLU A 39 -12.06 -7.76 4.33
CA GLU A 39 -12.47 -7.12 3.08
C GLU A 39 -11.99 -7.99 1.91
N VAL A 40 -12.89 -8.41 1.02
CA VAL A 40 -12.57 -9.29 -0.11
C VAL A 40 -12.89 -8.58 -1.42
N TRP A 41 -11.88 -8.39 -2.23
CA TRP A 41 -12.01 -7.85 -3.58
C TRP A 41 -12.04 -8.97 -4.61
N ARG A 42 -13.01 -8.91 -5.53
CA ARG A 42 -13.20 -9.91 -6.57
C ARG A 42 -13.26 -9.25 -7.94
N THR A 43 -12.85 -10.00 -8.94
CA THR A 43 -12.88 -9.63 -10.36
C THR A 43 -13.72 -10.63 -11.15
N ASN A 44 -13.97 -10.33 -12.40
CA ASN A 44 -14.62 -11.24 -13.36
C ASN A 44 -13.61 -12.08 -14.17
N GLU A 45 -12.32 -11.90 -13.93
CA GLU A 45 -11.22 -12.66 -14.53
C GLU A 45 -10.42 -13.33 -13.40
N ILE A 46 -9.73 -14.42 -13.70
CA ILE A 46 -8.80 -15.04 -12.75
C ILE A 46 -7.53 -14.20 -12.72
N PRO A 47 -7.19 -13.57 -11.59
CA PRO A 47 -6.00 -12.73 -11.51
C PRO A 47 -4.71 -13.56 -11.58
N GLU A 48 -3.68 -13.02 -12.22
CA GLU A 48 -2.32 -13.56 -12.23
C GLU A 48 -1.48 -12.92 -11.13
N ASN A 49 -0.60 -13.70 -10.52
CA ASN A 49 0.33 -13.23 -9.49
C ASN A 49 1.61 -12.65 -10.12
N GLY A 50 2.17 -11.61 -9.50
CA GLY A 50 3.44 -11.05 -9.88
C GLY A 50 4.17 -10.39 -8.72
N ASN A 51 5.47 -10.13 -8.93
CA ASN A 51 6.32 -9.42 -7.99
C ASN A 51 7.14 -8.38 -8.74
N PHE A 52 7.33 -7.21 -8.12
CA PHE A 52 8.18 -6.14 -8.63
C PHE A 52 8.89 -5.44 -7.47
N GLY A 53 10.19 -5.65 -7.32
CA GLY A 53 10.90 -5.21 -6.12
C GLY A 53 10.26 -5.80 -4.87
N GLU A 54 9.87 -4.95 -3.94
CA GLU A 54 9.17 -5.34 -2.70
C GLU A 54 7.64 -5.43 -2.87
N ILE A 55 7.11 -5.09 -4.04
CA ILE A 55 5.67 -5.13 -4.31
C ILE A 55 5.27 -6.53 -4.72
N GLN A 56 4.32 -7.12 -4.01
CA GLN A 56 3.56 -8.27 -4.45
C GLN A 56 2.26 -7.77 -5.08
N TYR A 57 1.88 -8.30 -6.22
CA TYR A 57 0.66 -7.85 -6.89
C TYR A 57 -0.11 -8.99 -7.55
N ARG A 58 -1.38 -8.72 -7.79
CA ARG A 58 -2.25 -9.52 -8.64
C ARG A 58 -2.86 -8.65 -9.73
N THR A 59 -2.92 -9.19 -10.93
CA THR A 59 -3.34 -8.43 -12.11
C THR A 59 -4.34 -9.19 -12.96
N THR A 60 -5.21 -8.44 -13.64
CA THR A 60 -6.13 -8.90 -14.69
C THR A 60 -5.86 -8.10 -15.95
N SER A 61 -6.65 -8.27 -16.99
CA SER A 61 -6.52 -7.46 -18.22
C SER A 61 -6.77 -5.95 -18.01
N THR A 62 -7.44 -5.55 -16.91
CA THR A 62 -7.89 -4.16 -16.70
C THR A 62 -7.53 -3.57 -15.35
N LEU A 63 -7.06 -4.38 -14.41
CA LEU A 63 -6.85 -3.95 -13.02
C LEU A 63 -5.64 -4.63 -12.41
N VAL A 64 -4.86 -3.88 -11.66
CA VAL A 64 -3.81 -4.37 -10.77
C VAL A 64 -4.11 -3.96 -9.33
N PHE A 65 -3.91 -4.89 -8.40
CA PHE A 65 -3.89 -4.65 -6.97
C PHE A 65 -2.50 -5.03 -6.46
N GLY A 66 -1.75 -4.07 -5.95
CA GLY A 66 -0.42 -4.28 -5.39
C GLY A 66 -0.42 -4.04 -3.88
N GLN A 67 0.52 -4.65 -3.20
CA GLN A 67 0.78 -4.47 -1.78
C GLN A 67 2.27 -4.48 -1.49
N LEU A 68 2.70 -3.62 -0.58
CA LEU A 68 4.09 -3.45 -0.18
C LEU A 68 4.17 -3.26 1.33
N LEU A 69 5.04 -4.02 1.98
CA LEU A 69 5.31 -3.94 3.41
C LEU A 69 6.80 -3.72 3.63
N MET A 70 7.18 -2.61 4.25
CA MET A 70 8.58 -2.30 4.57
C MET A 70 8.75 -1.93 6.04
N SER A 71 9.88 -2.37 6.65
CA SER A 71 10.22 -1.95 8.01
C SER A 71 10.53 -0.46 8.06
N SER A 72 9.99 0.23 9.06
CA SER A 72 10.30 1.63 9.34
C SER A 72 11.56 1.82 10.19
N ASP A 73 12.23 0.73 10.56
CA ASP A 73 13.44 0.79 11.40
C ASP A 73 14.70 1.11 10.58
N SER A 74 14.64 1.03 9.25
CA SER A 74 15.78 1.13 8.34
C SER A 74 16.05 2.51 7.77
N GLY A 75 15.35 3.56 8.20
CA GLY A 75 15.55 4.91 7.66
C GLY A 75 14.53 5.93 8.15
N ASP A 76 14.66 7.16 7.66
CA ASP A 76 13.67 8.19 7.91
C ASP A 76 12.41 7.96 7.04
N MET A 77 11.27 8.44 7.52
CA MET A 77 9.97 8.24 6.87
C MET A 77 9.91 8.90 5.48
N GLU A 78 10.61 10.01 5.26
CA GLU A 78 10.64 10.71 3.98
C GLU A 78 11.30 9.85 2.90
N SER A 79 12.53 9.39 3.15
CA SER A 79 13.28 8.54 2.21
C SER A 79 12.57 7.21 1.95
N LEU A 80 12.02 6.60 3.00
CA LEU A 80 11.26 5.35 2.89
C LEU A 80 10.02 5.53 2.00
N THR A 81 9.25 6.57 2.24
CA THR A 81 8.05 6.89 1.45
C THR A 81 8.40 7.20 0.00
N HIS A 82 9.45 7.98 -0.22
CA HIS A 82 9.95 8.27 -1.57
C HIS A 82 10.27 6.97 -2.33
N ALA A 83 11.03 6.06 -1.72
CA ALA A 83 11.38 4.77 -2.33
C ALA A 83 10.16 3.90 -2.63
N ILE A 84 9.18 3.85 -1.72
CA ILE A 84 7.92 3.13 -1.91
C ILE A 84 7.16 3.66 -3.14
N TYR A 85 6.94 4.96 -3.20
CA TYR A 85 6.17 5.57 -4.29
C TYR A 85 6.90 5.53 -5.63
N GLN A 86 8.24 5.55 -5.64
CA GLN A 86 9.01 5.27 -6.85
C GLN A 86 8.79 3.86 -7.38
N GLN A 87 8.81 2.83 -6.52
CA GLN A 87 8.53 1.45 -6.93
C GLN A 87 7.09 1.30 -7.47
N ILE A 88 6.11 1.92 -6.82
CA ILE A 88 4.71 1.91 -7.29
C ILE A 88 4.59 2.53 -8.69
N SER A 89 5.24 3.69 -8.91
CA SER A 89 5.24 4.35 -10.21
C SER A 89 5.93 3.53 -11.29
N GLN A 90 7.05 2.89 -10.97
CA GLN A 90 7.77 2.01 -11.88
C GLN A 90 6.93 0.78 -12.25
N LEU A 91 6.28 0.14 -11.29
CA LEU A 91 5.37 -0.98 -11.52
C LEU A 91 4.20 -0.57 -12.43
N GLN A 92 3.59 0.59 -12.17
CA GLN A 92 2.49 1.11 -12.98
C GLN A 92 2.93 1.29 -14.44
N HIS A 93 4.13 1.82 -14.65
CA HIS A 93 4.70 2.00 -15.99
C HIS A 93 5.03 0.65 -16.67
N GLU A 94 5.65 -0.26 -15.95
CA GLU A 94 6.01 -1.60 -16.44
C GLU A 94 4.79 -2.39 -16.91
N LEU A 95 3.72 -2.33 -16.14
CA LEU A 95 2.46 -3.01 -16.46
C LEU A 95 1.56 -2.21 -17.42
N SER A 96 1.97 -0.99 -17.82
CA SER A 96 1.21 -0.12 -18.73
C SER A 96 -0.20 0.24 -18.24
N TYR A 97 -0.40 0.38 -16.92
CA TYR A 97 -1.64 0.91 -16.37
C TYR A 97 -1.59 2.45 -16.32
N GLU A 98 -2.54 3.09 -17.00
CA GLU A 98 -2.54 4.55 -17.15
C GLU A 98 -2.88 5.31 -15.86
N LYS A 99 -3.66 4.70 -14.95
CA LYS A 99 -4.23 5.40 -13.80
C LYS A 99 -4.07 4.62 -12.51
N MET A 100 -3.56 5.32 -11.50
CA MET A 100 -3.65 4.90 -10.12
C MET A 100 -5.00 5.37 -9.56
N ILE A 101 -5.86 4.44 -9.14
CA ILE A 101 -7.23 4.75 -8.69
C ILE A 101 -7.27 5.06 -7.20
N ARG A 102 -6.60 4.23 -6.41
CA ARG A 102 -6.66 4.28 -4.95
C ARG A 102 -5.35 3.85 -4.31
N VAL A 103 -4.96 4.53 -3.23
CA VAL A 103 -3.82 4.15 -2.38
C VAL A 103 -4.26 4.20 -0.92
N TRP A 104 -3.99 3.11 -0.19
CA TRP A 104 -4.12 3.05 1.26
C TRP A 104 -2.73 3.04 1.87
N ASN A 105 -2.47 3.97 2.79
CA ASN A 105 -1.19 4.08 3.47
C ASN A 105 -1.40 3.81 4.95
N TYR A 106 -0.74 2.81 5.48
CA TYR A 106 -0.75 2.48 6.89
C TYR A 106 0.63 2.81 7.45
N LEU A 107 0.67 3.79 8.35
CA LEU A 107 1.91 4.41 8.80
C LEU A 107 2.15 4.10 10.29
N PRO A 108 3.32 3.52 10.64
CA PRO A 108 3.64 3.23 12.03
C PRO A 108 3.77 4.53 12.83
N TRP A 109 3.00 4.62 13.91
CA TRP A 109 3.08 5.76 14.84
C TRP A 109 2.96 7.12 14.14
N ILE A 110 1.95 7.28 13.30
CA ILE A 110 1.76 8.39 12.36
C ILE A 110 1.97 9.78 12.96
N ASN A 111 1.61 9.99 14.25
CA ASN A 111 1.75 11.26 14.97
C ASN A 111 3.07 11.39 15.75
N ARG A 112 3.97 10.40 15.69
CA ARG A 112 5.27 10.49 16.34
C ARG A 112 6.15 11.53 15.63
N HIS A 113 6.93 12.27 16.40
CA HIS A 113 7.93 13.18 15.86
C HIS A 113 9.29 12.48 15.78
N ASP A 114 9.87 12.49 14.61
CA ASP A 114 11.23 12.03 14.34
C ASP A 114 12.03 13.24 13.79
N ASP A 115 13.14 13.59 14.44
CA ASP A 115 14.04 14.70 14.04
C ASP A 115 13.35 16.08 13.83
N GLY A 116 12.30 16.34 14.60
CA GLY A 116 11.59 17.62 14.59
C GLY A 116 10.38 17.72 13.68
N LEU A 117 10.13 16.70 12.86
CA LEU A 117 8.93 16.60 12.03
C LEU A 117 8.02 15.45 12.52
N GLU A 118 6.71 15.65 12.42
CA GLU A 118 5.75 14.58 12.58
C GLU A 118 5.89 13.57 11.42
N ARG A 119 5.81 12.28 11.71
CA ARG A 119 5.94 11.21 10.68
C ARG A 119 5.01 11.39 9.49
N TYR A 120 3.79 11.85 9.72
CA TYR A 120 2.87 12.16 8.64
C TYR A 120 3.38 13.28 7.72
N GLN A 121 4.02 14.30 8.30
CA GLN A 121 4.60 15.39 7.50
C GLN A 121 5.76 14.87 6.65
N SER A 122 6.67 14.07 7.24
CA SER A 122 7.77 13.43 6.51
C SER A 122 7.26 12.50 5.40
N PHE A 123 6.22 11.71 5.67
CA PHE A 123 5.52 10.93 4.66
C PHE A 123 5.00 11.80 3.50
N CYS A 124 4.36 12.92 3.80
CA CYS A 124 3.84 13.83 2.77
C CYS A 124 4.95 14.40 1.89
N VAL A 125 6.11 14.74 2.48
CA VAL A 125 7.28 15.24 1.74
C VAL A 125 7.82 14.16 0.80
N GLY A 126 8.10 12.96 1.30
CA GLY A 126 8.64 11.86 0.49
C GLY A 126 7.68 11.44 -0.63
N ARG A 127 6.38 11.40 -0.35
CA ARG A 127 5.36 11.13 -1.34
C ARG A 127 5.31 12.21 -2.43
N HIS A 128 5.34 13.49 -2.05
CA HIS A 128 5.33 14.61 -2.99
C HIS A 128 6.54 14.55 -3.93
N GLN A 129 7.74 14.35 -3.39
CA GLN A 129 8.96 14.22 -4.18
C GLN A 129 8.92 13.08 -5.20
N ALA A 130 8.38 11.92 -4.81
CA ALA A 130 8.28 10.76 -5.69
C ALA A 130 7.27 10.95 -6.83
N ILE A 131 6.14 11.59 -6.54
CA ILE A 131 5.06 11.78 -7.51
C ILE A 131 5.37 12.93 -8.46
N ASP A 132 5.98 14.02 -8.00
CA ASP A 132 6.31 15.22 -8.81
C ASP A 132 7.27 14.89 -9.96
N THR A 133 8.06 13.85 -9.83
CA THR A 133 9.02 13.44 -10.87
C THR A 133 8.43 12.52 -11.95
N SER A 134 7.27 11.89 -11.72
CA SER A 134 6.82 10.76 -12.56
C SER A 134 5.53 10.96 -13.35
N LEU A 135 4.68 11.89 -12.98
CA LEU A 135 3.36 12.05 -13.58
C LEU A 135 3.05 13.54 -13.80
N GLY A 136 2.43 13.90 -14.90
CA GLY A 136 1.78 15.20 -15.08
C GLY A 136 0.75 15.42 -13.96
N TYR A 137 1.18 15.92 -12.85
CA TYR A 137 0.72 15.77 -11.49
C TYR A 137 -0.72 16.21 -11.21
N GLU A 138 -1.20 17.24 -11.88
CA GLU A 138 -2.42 17.92 -11.45
C GLU A 138 -3.74 17.23 -11.85
N SER A 139 -3.71 16.33 -12.82
CA SER A 139 -4.93 15.77 -13.41
C SER A 139 -5.26 14.33 -13.01
N HIS A 140 -4.36 13.61 -12.31
CA HIS A 140 -4.47 12.16 -12.12
C HIS A 140 -4.11 11.66 -10.70
N LEU A 141 -4.31 12.48 -9.67
CA LEU A 141 -4.06 12.04 -8.29
C LEU A 141 -5.03 10.93 -7.89
N PRO A 142 -4.55 9.80 -7.33
CA PRO A 142 -5.41 8.76 -6.80
C PRO A 142 -6.15 9.26 -5.55
N ALA A 143 -7.32 8.67 -5.28
CA ALA A 143 -7.89 8.77 -3.94
C ALA A 143 -6.92 8.11 -2.95
N ALA A 144 -6.54 8.80 -1.88
CA ALA A 144 -5.57 8.31 -0.92
C ALA A 144 -6.07 8.47 0.53
N THR A 145 -5.69 7.51 1.37
CA THR A 145 -5.86 7.60 2.82
C THR A 145 -4.52 7.35 3.51
N ALA A 146 -4.34 7.95 4.69
CA ALA A 146 -3.24 7.64 5.59
C ALA A 146 -3.82 7.32 6.98
N ILE A 147 -3.48 6.15 7.50
CA ILE A 147 -3.99 5.62 8.77
C ILE A 147 -2.80 5.23 9.64
N GLY A 148 -2.84 5.62 10.92
CA GLY A 148 -1.79 5.26 11.88
C GLY A 148 -1.94 3.81 12.35
N THR A 149 -0.82 3.10 12.44
CA THR A 149 -0.71 1.77 13.05
C THR A 149 0.20 1.80 14.27
N HIS A 150 0.17 0.74 15.07
CA HIS A 150 1.02 0.57 16.25
C HIS A 150 2.13 -0.47 16.03
N ASP A 151 2.33 -0.93 14.82
CA ASP A 151 3.43 -1.80 14.43
C ASP A 151 4.64 -1.01 13.88
N ASN A 152 5.68 -1.68 13.42
CA ASN A 152 6.89 -1.05 12.90
C ASN A 152 7.02 -1.13 11.38
N HIS A 153 5.90 -1.30 10.66
CA HIS A 153 5.91 -1.43 9.21
C HIS A 153 5.07 -0.36 8.54
N VAL A 154 5.59 0.21 7.46
CA VAL A 154 4.81 0.95 6.48
C VAL A 154 4.20 -0.07 5.53
N LEU A 155 2.89 -0.03 5.40
CA LEU A 155 2.13 -0.83 4.46
C LEU A 155 1.43 0.10 3.46
N VAL A 156 1.57 -0.19 2.16
CA VAL A 156 0.88 0.53 1.09
C VAL A 156 0.24 -0.47 0.13
#